data_565609a3416124e399ae779675ff7f45
#
_entry.id   565609a3416124e399ae779675ff7f45
#
_cell.length_a   1.000
_cell.length_b   1.000
_cell.length_c   1.000
_cell.angle_alpha   90.00
_cell.angle_beta   90.00
_cell.angle_gamma   90.00
#
_symmetry.space_group_name_H-M   'P 1'
#
loop_
_entity.id
_entity.type
_entity.pdbx_description
1 polymer ?
#
loop_
_entity_poly.entity_id
_entity_poly.type
_entity_poly.pdbx_seq_one_letter_code
_entity_poly.pdbx_strand_id
1 'polypeptide(L)'
;MTKSELKVNVTELPENRISVELEVPAERCKSSYDSALARMGSSIRLPGFRPGKIPKQVIIQQIGIARIKAAALENLVDKAWKDAIAQESIEPTGDAQLKEEPQSVVDRYNPNENLIFTLEAEVAATEKEADE
;
A
#
# COMPACT_ATOMS: atom_id res chain seq x y z
N MET A 1 -0.75 -16.46 -15.36
CA MET A 1 -0.61 -16.34 -14.08
C MET A 1 0.24 -15.22 -13.63
N THR A 2 -0.20 -14.48 -12.75
CA THR A 2 0.56 -13.34 -12.40
C THR A 2 1.22 -13.57 -11.07
N LYS A 3 2.44 -13.14 -10.95
CA LYS A 3 3.17 -13.26 -9.73
C LYS A 3 2.84 -12.14 -8.77
N SER A 4 2.08 -11.17 -9.21
CA SER A 4 1.73 -10.04 -8.37
C SER A 4 0.29 -10.09 -7.93
N GLU A 5 -0.26 -11.27 -7.88
CA GLU A 5 -1.65 -11.43 -7.48
C GLU A 5 -1.85 -11.05 -6.03
N LEU A 6 -2.86 -10.24 -5.78
CA LEU A 6 -3.18 -9.75 -4.46
C LEU A 6 -4.16 -10.72 -3.79
N LYS A 7 -3.88 -11.09 -2.56
CA LYS A 7 -4.79 -11.93 -1.80
C LYS A 7 -5.65 -11.06 -0.91
N VAL A 8 -6.96 -11.23 -0.98
CA VAL A 8 -7.90 -10.39 -0.30
C VAL A 8 -8.84 -11.23 0.55
N ASN A 9 -8.93 -10.91 1.83
CA ASN A 9 -9.87 -11.55 2.74
C ASN A 9 -10.79 -10.49 3.32
N VAL A 10 -12.08 -10.58 3.02
CA VAL A 10 -13.05 -9.60 3.48
C VAL A 10 -13.88 -10.19 4.61
N THR A 11 -13.99 -9.47 5.71
CA THR A 11 -14.82 -9.86 6.84
C THR A 11 -15.83 -8.76 7.08
N GLU A 12 -17.09 -9.12 7.14
CA GLU A 12 -18.14 -8.14 7.39
C GLU A 12 -18.20 -7.79 8.86
N LEU A 13 -18.38 -6.51 9.12
CA LEU A 13 -18.49 -5.98 10.47
C LEU A 13 -19.84 -5.32 10.63
N PRO A 14 -20.25 -5.04 11.88
CA PRO A 14 -21.52 -4.36 12.10
C PRO A 14 -21.53 -2.97 11.49
N GLU A 15 -22.73 -2.47 11.25
CA GLU A 15 -22.95 -1.08 10.81
C GLU A 15 -22.36 -0.78 9.44
N ASN A 16 -22.51 -1.73 8.54
CA ASN A 16 -22.06 -1.55 7.15
C ASN A 16 -20.58 -1.23 7.06
N ARG A 17 -19.79 -1.94 7.82
CA ARG A 17 -18.34 -1.82 7.76
C ARG A 17 -17.75 -3.15 7.39
N ILE A 18 -16.55 -3.10 6.84
CA ILE A 18 -15.83 -4.32 6.52
C ILE A 18 -14.38 -4.19 6.97
N SER A 19 -13.79 -5.34 7.23
CA SER A 19 -12.38 -5.45 7.50
C SER A 19 -11.79 -6.23 6.35
N VAL A 20 -10.76 -5.69 5.72
CA VAL A 20 -10.16 -6.30 4.55
C VAL A 20 -8.69 -6.57 4.83
N GLU A 21 -8.35 -7.84 4.91
CA GLU A 21 -6.96 -8.24 5.11
C GLU A 21 -6.34 -8.45 3.74
N LEU A 22 -5.25 -7.77 3.49
CA LEU A 22 -4.57 -7.84 2.21
C LEU A 22 -3.20 -8.44 2.38
N GLU A 23 -2.87 -9.40 1.54
CA GLU A 23 -1.53 -9.93 1.47
C GLU A 23 -0.95 -9.50 0.12
N VAL A 24 0.03 -8.61 0.16
CA VAL A 24 0.64 -8.04 -1.03
C VAL A 24 1.89 -8.83 -1.35
N PRO A 25 2.01 -9.36 -2.56
CA PRO A 25 3.20 -10.15 -2.93
C PRO A 25 4.48 -9.32 -2.87
N ALA A 26 5.58 -10.00 -2.63
CA ALA A 26 6.87 -9.35 -2.53
C ALA A 26 7.20 -8.55 -3.79
N GLU A 27 6.80 -9.03 -4.95
CA GLU A 27 7.05 -8.30 -6.19
C GLU A 27 6.40 -6.93 -6.21
N ARG A 28 5.18 -6.84 -5.69
CA ARG A 28 4.48 -5.57 -5.63
C ARG A 28 5.10 -4.67 -4.57
N CYS A 29 5.57 -5.26 -3.47
CA CYS A 29 6.26 -4.51 -2.44
C CYS A 29 7.52 -3.89 -2.99
N LYS A 30 8.29 -4.66 -3.76
CA LYS A 30 9.51 -4.16 -4.35
C LYS A 30 9.23 -3.10 -5.39
N SER A 31 8.20 -3.30 -6.20
CA SER A 31 7.84 -2.33 -7.23
C SER A 31 7.45 -0.99 -6.61
N SER A 32 6.69 -1.01 -5.52
CA SER A 32 6.32 0.22 -4.83
C SER A 32 7.53 0.91 -4.23
N TYR A 33 8.43 0.13 -3.66
CA TYR A 33 9.64 0.68 -3.07
C TYR A 33 10.50 1.34 -4.15
N ASP A 34 10.70 0.65 -5.26
CA ASP A 34 11.52 1.18 -6.36
C ASP A 34 10.90 2.44 -6.96
N SER A 35 9.56 2.46 -7.07
CA SER A 35 8.88 3.64 -7.59
C SER A 35 9.03 4.84 -6.66
N ALA A 36 8.90 4.61 -5.35
CA ALA A 36 9.06 5.68 -4.39
C ALA A 36 10.47 6.22 -4.42
N LEU A 37 11.44 5.31 -4.49
CA LEU A 37 12.84 5.70 -4.53
C LEU A 37 13.13 6.54 -5.77
N ALA A 38 12.61 6.13 -6.91
CA ALA A 38 12.82 6.88 -8.15
C ALA A 38 12.17 8.26 -8.09
N ARG A 39 10.93 8.34 -7.56
CA ARG A 39 10.23 9.61 -7.46
C ARG A 39 10.94 10.56 -6.52
N MET A 40 11.36 10.05 -5.37
CA MET A 40 12.03 10.90 -4.39
C MET A 40 13.40 11.31 -4.88
N GLY A 41 14.07 10.38 -5.58
CA GLY A 41 15.37 10.69 -6.11
C GLY A 41 15.34 11.75 -7.19
N SER A 42 14.26 11.78 -7.99
CA SER A 42 14.18 12.78 -9.04
C SER A 42 13.83 14.15 -8.51
N SER A 43 13.33 14.25 -7.27
CA SER A 43 13.00 15.55 -6.70
C SER A 43 14.10 16.14 -5.85
N ILE A 44 15.09 15.38 -5.47
CA ILE A 44 16.16 15.94 -4.64
C ILE A 44 17.29 16.47 -5.51
N ARG A 45 18.02 17.43 -4.98
CA ARG A 45 19.15 17.99 -5.67
C ARG A 45 20.35 17.91 -4.75
N LEU A 46 21.42 17.34 -5.28
CA LEU A 46 22.65 17.20 -4.52
C LEU A 46 23.81 17.73 -5.33
N PRO A 47 24.75 18.43 -4.69
CA PRO A 47 25.93 18.92 -5.39
C PRO A 47 26.68 17.74 -6.00
N GLY A 48 27.16 17.92 -7.21
CA GLY A 48 27.94 16.90 -7.87
C GLY A 48 27.14 15.89 -8.66
N PHE A 49 25.80 15.95 -8.60
CA PHE A 49 24.95 15.02 -9.34
C PHE A 49 23.92 15.78 -10.13
N ARG A 50 23.62 15.27 -11.30
CA ARG A 50 22.54 15.83 -12.10
C ARG A 50 21.22 15.30 -11.57
N PRO A 51 20.13 16.09 -11.64
CA PRO A 51 18.81 15.58 -11.25
C PRO A 51 18.48 14.32 -12.03
N GLY A 52 18.00 13.32 -11.35
CA GLY A 52 17.66 12.04 -11.98
C GLY A 52 18.83 11.11 -12.22
N LYS A 53 20.05 11.55 -11.89
CA LYS A 53 21.22 10.73 -12.07
C LYS A 53 21.93 10.39 -10.77
N ILE A 54 21.25 10.58 -9.65
CA ILE A 54 21.83 10.30 -8.36
C ILE A 54 21.75 8.79 -8.10
N PRO A 55 22.85 8.15 -7.69
CA PRO A 55 22.79 6.71 -7.40
C PRO A 55 21.84 6.39 -6.29
N LYS A 56 21.21 5.22 -6.36
CA LYS A 56 20.23 4.82 -5.37
C LYS A 56 20.75 4.86 -3.96
N GLN A 57 21.98 4.40 -3.77
CA GLN A 57 22.53 4.38 -2.41
C GLN A 57 22.67 5.77 -1.83
N VAL A 58 22.99 6.74 -2.67
CA VAL A 58 23.13 8.12 -2.22
C VAL A 58 21.76 8.67 -1.87
N ILE A 59 20.74 8.36 -2.66
CA ILE A 59 19.38 8.79 -2.38
C ILE A 59 18.94 8.23 -1.04
N ILE A 60 19.19 6.95 -0.80
CA ILE A 60 18.80 6.30 0.43
C ILE A 60 19.47 6.95 1.63
N GLN A 61 20.76 7.27 1.48
CA GLN A 61 21.50 7.91 2.56
C GLN A 61 20.98 9.32 2.86
N GLN A 62 20.61 10.05 1.82
CA GLN A 62 20.16 11.43 2.01
C GLN A 62 18.73 11.53 2.53
N ILE A 63 17.85 10.66 2.07
CA ILE A 63 16.46 10.72 2.46
C ILE A 63 16.20 9.89 3.69
N GLY A 64 16.83 8.74 3.79
CA GLY A 64 16.61 7.80 4.88
C GLY A 64 15.65 6.71 4.47
N ILE A 65 16.01 5.47 4.80
CA ILE A 65 15.24 4.32 4.36
C ILE A 65 13.82 4.34 4.94
N ALA A 66 13.66 4.85 6.15
CA ALA A 66 12.34 4.89 6.78
C ALA A 66 11.37 5.79 6.02
N ARG A 67 11.87 6.92 5.52
CA ARG A 67 11.01 7.83 4.76
C ARG A 67 10.64 7.23 3.42
N ILE A 68 11.58 6.55 2.79
CA ILE A 68 11.31 5.90 1.51
C ILE A 68 10.27 4.80 1.71
N LYS A 69 10.41 4.02 2.76
CA LYS A 69 9.46 2.96 3.05
C LYS A 69 8.07 3.53 3.33
N ALA A 70 8.00 4.62 4.08
CA ALA A 70 6.72 5.24 4.40
C ALA A 70 6.01 5.71 3.14
N ALA A 71 6.75 6.35 2.24
CA ALA A 71 6.18 6.82 0.98
C ALA A 71 5.75 5.66 0.10
N ALA A 72 6.57 4.61 0.06
CA ALA A 72 6.25 3.44 -0.74
C ALA A 72 5.01 2.74 -0.19
N LEU A 73 4.92 2.64 1.13
CA LEU A 73 3.80 1.98 1.76
C LEU A 73 2.49 2.70 1.49
N GLU A 74 2.52 4.02 1.55
CA GLU A 74 1.34 4.81 1.30
C GLU A 74 0.77 4.52 -0.10
N ASN A 75 1.65 4.49 -1.07
CA ASN A 75 1.27 4.19 -2.44
C ASN A 75 0.82 2.73 -2.59
N LEU A 76 1.53 1.83 -1.91
CA LEU A 76 1.21 0.41 -1.95
C LEU A 76 -0.18 0.14 -1.39
N VAL A 77 -0.48 0.73 -0.25
CA VAL A 77 -1.78 0.55 0.39
C VAL A 77 -2.89 1.10 -0.49
N ASP A 78 -2.68 2.29 -1.06
CA ASP A 78 -3.68 2.90 -1.90
C ASP A 78 -3.98 2.04 -3.13
N LYS A 79 -2.96 1.57 -3.80
CA LYS A 79 -3.14 0.73 -4.97
C LYS A 79 -3.77 -0.62 -4.63
N ALA A 80 -3.32 -1.21 -3.52
CA ALA A 80 -3.85 -2.49 -3.10
C ALA A 80 -5.33 -2.36 -2.74
N TRP A 81 -5.71 -1.26 -2.11
CA TRP A 81 -7.10 -1.04 -1.77
C TRP A 81 -7.96 -0.90 -3.02
N LYS A 82 -7.47 -0.15 -4.01
CA LYS A 82 -8.21 0.02 -5.24
C LYS A 82 -8.36 -1.31 -5.98
N ASP A 83 -7.32 -2.13 -5.96
CA ASP A 83 -7.40 -3.44 -6.60
C ASP A 83 -8.34 -4.35 -5.84
N ALA A 84 -8.35 -4.27 -4.51
CA ALA A 84 -9.24 -5.08 -3.71
C ALA A 84 -10.69 -4.70 -3.95
N ILE A 85 -10.97 -3.41 -4.06
CA ILE A 85 -12.30 -2.93 -4.37
C ILE A 85 -12.80 -3.53 -5.67
N ALA A 86 -11.95 -3.50 -6.68
CA ALA A 86 -12.34 -4.03 -8.00
C ALA A 86 -12.48 -5.55 -7.96
N GLN A 87 -11.57 -6.20 -7.28
CA GLN A 87 -11.54 -7.65 -7.25
C GLN A 87 -12.74 -8.23 -6.48
N GLU A 88 -13.10 -7.61 -5.38
CA GLU A 88 -14.16 -8.10 -4.51
C GLU A 88 -15.47 -7.34 -4.67
N SER A 89 -15.56 -6.45 -5.63
CA SER A 89 -16.77 -5.65 -5.87
C SER A 89 -17.23 -4.91 -4.63
N ILE A 90 -16.30 -4.28 -3.95
CA ILE A 90 -16.58 -3.52 -2.75
C ILE A 90 -17.04 -2.12 -3.13
N GLU A 91 -18.01 -1.58 -2.42
CA GLU A 91 -18.52 -0.22 -2.67
C GLU A 91 -18.34 0.62 -1.42
N PRO A 92 -17.15 1.16 -1.21
CA PRO A 92 -16.89 1.95 -0.02
C PRO A 92 -17.59 3.30 -0.08
N THR A 93 -18.05 3.77 1.08
CA THR A 93 -18.67 5.08 1.19
C THR A 93 -17.71 6.11 1.75
N GLY A 94 -16.51 5.68 2.12
CA GLY A 94 -15.49 6.59 2.64
C GLY A 94 -14.13 5.98 2.46
N ASP A 95 -13.15 6.65 3.01
CA ASP A 95 -11.78 6.19 2.89
C ASP A 95 -11.52 4.98 3.78
N ALA A 96 -10.69 4.08 3.31
CA ALA A 96 -10.25 2.96 4.12
C ALA A 96 -9.22 3.45 5.12
N GLN A 97 -9.22 2.85 6.29
CA GLN A 97 -8.27 3.18 7.34
C GLN A 97 -7.48 1.96 7.71
N LEU A 98 -6.19 2.15 7.92
CA LEU A 98 -5.33 1.07 8.32
C LEU A 98 -5.67 0.69 9.76
N LYS A 99 -5.91 -0.58 10.00
CA LYS A 99 -6.29 -1.03 11.32
C LYS A 99 -5.12 -1.00 12.29
N GLU A 100 -3.95 -1.30 11.79
CA GLU A 100 -2.75 -1.29 12.61
C GLU A 100 -2.12 0.08 12.61
N GLU A 101 -1.23 0.34 13.54
CA GLU A 101 -0.50 1.59 13.54
C GLU A 101 0.36 1.67 12.30
N PRO A 102 0.34 2.81 11.59
CA PRO A 102 1.15 2.92 10.37
C PRO A 102 2.63 2.63 10.59
N GLN A 103 3.18 3.05 11.72
CA GLN A 103 4.59 2.82 11.99
C GLN A 103 4.89 1.33 12.10
N SER A 104 3.97 0.58 12.68
CA SER A 104 4.12 -0.86 12.80
C SER A 104 4.21 -1.52 11.42
N VAL A 105 3.39 -1.06 10.49
CA VAL A 105 3.40 -1.62 9.15
C VAL A 105 4.66 -1.23 8.40
N VAL A 106 5.10 0.03 8.58
CA VAL A 106 6.35 0.47 7.97
C VAL A 106 7.51 -0.38 8.46
N ASP A 107 7.53 -0.67 9.77
CA ASP A 107 8.60 -1.48 10.34
C ASP A 107 8.65 -2.89 9.78
N ARG A 108 7.47 -3.44 9.45
CA ARG A 108 7.40 -4.79 8.88
C ARG A 108 7.63 -4.81 7.37
N TYR A 109 7.51 -3.65 6.73
CA TYR A 109 7.60 -3.59 5.28
C TYR A 109 9.00 -3.92 4.80
N ASN A 110 9.08 -4.97 4.00
CA ASN A 110 10.35 -5.39 3.42
C ASN A 110 10.10 -5.62 1.93
N PRO A 111 10.79 -4.89 1.05
CA PRO A 111 10.53 -5.02 -0.39
C PRO A 111 10.80 -6.42 -0.95
N ASN A 112 11.43 -7.28 -0.16
CA ASN A 112 11.72 -8.63 -0.62
C ASN A 112 10.80 -9.68 -0.04
N GLU A 113 9.75 -9.25 0.68
CA GLU A 113 8.82 -10.16 1.33
C GLU A 113 7.40 -9.73 1.12
N ASN A 114 6.48 -10.68 1.24
CA ASN A 114 5.06 -10.36 1.20
C ASN A 114 4.73 -9.51 2.42
N LEU A 115 3.75 -8.64 2.26
CA LEU A 115 3.32 -7.77 3.34
C LEU A 115 1.83 -7.99 3.59
N ILE A 116 1.47 -8.18 4.85
CA ILE A 116 0.07 -8.37 5.23
C ILE A 116 -0.34 -7.19 6.10
N PHE A 117 -1.47 -6.59 5.76
CA PHE A 117 -2.04 -5.53 6.57
C PHE A 117 -3.55 -5.55 6.41
N THR A 118 -4.24 -4.90 7.33
CA THR A 118 -5.70 -4.91 7.36
C THR A 118 -6.23 -3.48 7.29
N LEU A 119 -7.23 -3.29 6.44
CA LEU A 119 -7.91 -2.02 6.30
C LEU A 119 -9.36 -2.18 6.73
N GLU A 120 -9.94 -1.12 7.28
CA GLU A 120 -11.35 -1.09 7.59
C GLU A 120 -11.99 0.07 6.87
N ALA A 121 -13.20 -0.14 6.42
CA ALA A 121 -13.91 0.90 5.69
C ALA A 121 -15.40 0.73 5.86
N GLU A 122 -16.12 1.83 5.73
CA GLU A 122 -17.56 1.78 5.65
C GLU A 122 -17.95 1.51 4.21
N VAL A 123 -18.99 0.75 4.03
CA VAL A 123 -19.47 0.43 2.69
C VAL A 123 -20.94 0.75 2.59
N ALA A 124 -21.43 0.90 1.37
CA ALA A 124 -22.83 1.14 1.14
C ALA A 124 -23.62 -0.06 1.59
N ALA A 125 -24.83 0.19 2.10
CA ALA A 125 -25.74 -0.90 2.41
C ALA A 125 -26.00 -1.63 1.11
N THR A 126 -25.84 -2.94 1.12
CA THR A 126 -25.92 -3.68 -0.12
C THR A 126 -27.32 -4.23 -0.30
N GLU A 127 -27.64 -4.49 -1.55
CA GLU A 127 -28.86 -5.17 -1.84
C GLU A 127 -28.97 -6.49 -1.16
N LYS A 128 -27.85 -7.10 -0.94
CA LYS A 128 -27.80 -8.35 -0.24
C LYS A 128 -28.41 -8.23 1.12
N GLU A 129 -28.14 -7.16 1.82
CA GLU A 129 -28.74 -6.93 3.12
C GLU A 129 -30.21 -6.64 2.97
N ALA A 130 -30.57 -5.88 1.98
CA ALA A 130 -31.96 -5.56 1.77
C ALA A 130 -32.78 -6.79 1.44
N ASP A 131 -32.16 -7.75 0.82
CA ASP A 131 -32.85 -8.98 0.46
C ASP A 131 -33.06 -9.89 1.63
N GLU A 132 -32.39 -9.65 2.70
CA GLU A 132 -32.58 -10.46 3.88
C GLU A 132 -33.77 -10.03 4.64
#